data_8f073ad46ac48b0a3fb7a4f5586775f1
#
_entry.id   8f073ad46ac48b0a3fb7a4f5586775f1
#
_cell.length_a   1.000
_cell.length_b   1.000
_cell.length_c   1.000
_cell.angle_alpha   90.00
_cell.angle_beta   90.00
_cell.angle_gamma   90.00
#
_symmetry.space_group_name_H-M   'P 1'
#
loop_
_entity.id
_entity.type
_entity.pdbx_description
1 polymer ?
#
loop_
_entity_poly.entity_id
_entity_poly.type
_entity_poly.pdbx_seq_one_letter_code
_entity_poly.pdbx_strand_id
1 'polypeptide(L)'
;MGLLHRGTEKLIEYKTYQQALPYFDRLDYSSMMTNELCFSRAVEKLLNIEVPERAKWIRTLYGELTRISNHCMAVLSHIMDVGGLTPFVWGLEE
;
A
#
# COMPACT_ATOMS: atom_id res chain seq x y z
N MET A 1 15.73 -0.83 18.49
CA MET A 1 14.39 -0.47 17.97
C MET A 1 14.45 0.92 17.33
N GLY A 2 13.57 1.22 16.40
CA GLY A 2 13.53 2.54 15.76
C GLY A 2 14.41 2.72 14.52
N LEU A 3 15.20 1.72 14.12
CA LEU A 3 16.05 1.82 12.93
C LEU A 3 15.26 1.92 11.61
N LEU A 4 14.02 1.49 11.60
CA LEU A 4 13.12 1.57 10.46
C LEU A 4 12.22 2.83 10.51
N HIS A 5 12.31 3.62 11.56
CA HIS A 5 11.55 4.86 11.70
C HIS A 5 12.13 5.94 10.77
N ARG A 6 11.43 6.25 9.70
CA ARG A 6 11.90 7.16 8.65
C ARG A 6 11.41 8.61 8.83
N GLY A 7 10.70 8.91 9.92
CA GLY A 7 10.17 10.24 10.20
C GLY A 7 9.18 10.74 9.14
N THR A 8 8.40 9.84 8.55
CA THR A 8 7.49 10.13 7.44
C THR A 8 6.50 11.24 7.75
N GLU A 9 5.91 11.23 8.93
CA GLU A 9 4.96 12.27 9.38
C GLU A 9 5.59 13.65 9.38
N LYS A 10 6.82 13.76 9.86
CA LYS A 10 7.57 15.03 9.88
C LYS A 10 7.93 15.48 8.46
N LEU A 11 8.34 14.56 7.61
CA LEU A 11 8.71 14.85 6.22
C LEU A 11 7.52 15.35 5.39
N ILE A 12 6.35 14.77 5.53
CA ILE A 12 5.16 15.17 4.75
C ILE A 12 4.63 16.56 5.14
N GLU A 13 4.96 17.07 6.33
CA GLU A 13 4.60 18.44 6.72
C GLU A 13 5.19 19.49 5.79
N TYR A 14 6.30 19.20 5.12
CA TYR A 14 6.98 20.08 4.16
C TYR A 14 6.57 19.85 2.71
N LYS A 15 5.56 19.02 2.47
CA LYS A 15 5.11 18.62 1.14
C LYS A 15 3.67 19.04 0.88
N THR A 16 3.31 19.17 -0.40
CA THR A 16 1.89 19.28 -0.79
C THR A 16 1.22 17.91 -0.65
N TYR A 17 -0.12 17.87 -0.65
CA TYR A 17 -0.85 16.61 -0.58
C TYR A 17 -0.48 15.66 -1.72
N GLN A 18 -0.30 16.18 -2.93
CA GLN A 18 0.13 15.36 -4.08
C GLN A 18 1.56 14.84 -3.91
N GLN A 19 2.45 15.66 -3.39
CA GLN A 19 3.84 15.24 -3.12
C GLN A 19 3.95 14.26 -1.95
N ALA A 20 2.98 14.26 -1.05
CA ALA A 20 2.94 13.34 0.07
C ALA A 20 2.47 11.93 -0.32
N LEU A 21 1.75 11.78 -1.44
CA LEU A 21 1.21 10.50 -1.87
C LEU A 21 2.24 9.36 -1.95
N PRO A 22 3.43 9.54 -2.54
CA PRO A 22 4.45 8.49 -2.56
C PRO A 22 4.93 8.01 -1.20
N TYR A 23 4.82 8.82 -0.15
CA TYR A 23 5.18 8.40 1.20
C TYR A 23 4.26 7.32 1.75
N PHE A 24 3.02 7.28 1.30
CA PHE A 24 2.05 6.26 1.72
C PHE A 24 2.37 4.88 1.15
N ASP A 25 2.96 4.81 -0.05
CA ASP A 25 3.44 3.55 -0.63
C ASP A 25 4.48 2.86 0.26
N ARG A 26 5.22 3.65 1.01
CA ARG A 26 6.33 3.21 1.83
C ARG A 26 5.97 2.98 3.30
N LEU A 27 4.70 3.06 3.64
CA LEU A 27 4.20 2.71 4.98
C LEU A 27 4.05 1.20 5.10
N ASP A 28 2.94 0.67 4.65
CA ASP A 28 2.78 -0.76 4.45
C ASP A 28 3.19 -1.10 3.01
N TYR A 29 4.45 -1.42 2.83
CA TYR A 29 5.06 -1.62 1.52
C TYR A 29 4.62 -2.92 0.81
N SER A 30 3.82 -3.75 1.45
CA SER A 30 3.19 -4.92 0.82
C SER A 30 1.78 -4.64 0.30
N SER A 31 1.17 -3.51 0.66
CA SER A 31 -0.16 -3.10 0.20
C SER A 31 -0.20 -1.64 -0.25
N MET A 32 0.68 -1.28 -1.16
CA MET A 32 0.93 0.10 -1.59
C MET A 32 -0.31 0.80 -2.14
N MET A 33 -1.04 0.18 -3.06
CA MET A 33 -2.23 0.79 -3.66
C MET A 33 -3.36 1.00 -2.65
N THR A 34 -3.47 0.14 -1.64
CA THR A 34 -4.45 0.29 -0.57
C THR A 34 -4.13 1.48 0.33
N ASN A 35 -2.85 1.71 0.62
CA ASN A 35 -2.38 2.87 1.37
C ASN A 35 -2.71 4.17 0.64
N GLU A 36 -2.40 4.24 -0.65
CA GLU A 36 -2.72 5.38 -1.51
C GLU A 36 -4.23 5.64 -1.58
N LEU A 37 -5.03 4.58 -1.71
CA LEU A 37 -6.48 4.68 -1.74
C LEU A 37 -7.02 5.28 -0.45
N CYS A 38 -6.51 4.85 0.70
CA CYS A 38 -6.91 5.38 1.99
C CYS A 38 -6.67 6.88 2.09
N PHE A 39 -5.48 7.33 1.74
CA PHE A 39 -5.12 8.75 1.73
C PHE A 39 -5.97 9.55 0.73
N SER A 40 -6.10 9.07 -0.49
CA SER A 40 -6.87 9.74 -1.54
C SER A 40 -8.34 9.90 -1.15
N ARG A 41 -8.95 8.87 -0.58
CA ARG A 41 -10.34 8.94 -0.09
C ARG A 41 -10.52 9.92 1.06
N ALA A 42 -9.53 10.01 1.94
CA ALA A 42 -9.56 10.98 3.05
C ALA A 42 -9.55 12.42 2.52
N VAL A 43 -8.67 12.72 1.57
CA VAL A 43 -8.56 14.05 0.94
C VAL A 43 -9.81 14.38 0.12
N GLU A 44 -10.32 13.44 -0.66
CA GLU A 44 -11.53 13.61 -1.46
C GLU A 44 -12.76 13.88 -0.58
N LYS A 45 -12.86 13.18 0.55
CA LYS A 45 -13.93 13.41 1.51
C LYS A 45 -13.82 14.79 2.16
N LEU A 46 -12.62 15.23 2.48
CA LEU A 46 -12.37 16.55 3.06
C LEU A 46 -12.76 17.68 2.08
N LEU A 47 -12.47 17.49 0.80
CA LEU A 47 -12.73 18.47 -0.25
C LEU A 47 -14.11 18.32 -0.91
N ASN A 48 -14.89 17.31 -0.53
CA ASN A 48 -16.17 16.95 -1.14
C ASN A 48 -16.08 16.75 -2.66
N ILE A 49 -15.00 16.11 -3.12
CA ILE A 49 -14.79 15.81 -4.53
C ILE A 49 -15.55 14.54 -4.89
N GLU A 50 -16.31 14.59 -5.96
CA GLU A 50 -16.96 13.42 -6.53
C GLU A 50 -16.00 12.69 -7.47
N VAL A 51 -15.78 11.41 -7.20
CA VAL A 51 -14.87 10.58 -7.98
C VAL A 51 -15.61 9.97 -9.17
N PRO A 52 -15.07 10.07 -10.41
CA PRO A 52 -15.66 9.45 -11.58
C PRO A 52 -15.83 7.93 -11.41
N GLU A 53 -16.87 7.38 -11.99
CA GLU A 53 -17.21 5.96 -11.84
C GLU A 53 -16.08 5.04 -12.35
N ARG A 54 -15.49 5.36 -13.49
CA ARG A 54 -14.33 4.61 -14.02
C ARG A 54 -13.19 4.55 -13.01
N ALA A 55 -12.91 5.64 -12.31
CA ALA A 55 -11.87 5.67 -11.29
C ALA A 55 -12.19 4.75 -10.10
N LYS A 56 -13.46 4.67 -9.70
CA LYS A 56 -13.92 3.75 -8.64
C LYS A 56 -13.66 2.29 -9.03
N TRP A 57 -13.97 1.92 -10.27
CA TRP A 57 -13.74 0.58 -10.78
C TRP A 57 -12.24 0.22 -10.83
N ILE A 58 -11.42 1.12 -11.35
CA ILE A 58 -9.96 0.94 -11.41
C ILE A 58 -9.38 0.78 -10.01
N ARG A 59 -9.79 1.63 -9.07
CA ARG A 59 -9.35 1.55 -7.66
C ARG A 59 -9.73 0.23 -7.00
N THR A 60 -10.93 -0.25 -7.26
CA THR A 60 -11.38 -1.55 -6.74
C THR A 60 -10.56 -2.68 -7.31
N LEU A 61 -10.34 -2.69 -8.63
CA LEU A 61 -9.53 -3.72 -9.29
C LEU A 61 -8.12 -3.79 -8.70
N TYR A 62 -7.41 -2.65 -8.68
CA TYR A 62 -6.04 -2.62 -8.17
C TYR A 62 -5.97 -2.81 -6.65
N GLY A 63 -6.98 -2.39 -5.93
CA GLY A 63 -7.09 -2.66 -4.49
C GLY A 63 -7.18 -4.17 -4.20
N GLU A 64 -7.97 -4.91 -4.96
CA GLU A 64 -8.09 -6.35 -4.79
C GLU A 64 -6.88 -7.12 -5.31
N LEU A 65 -6.26 -6.68 -6.41
CA LEU A 65 -4.98 -7.24 -6.85
C LEU A 65 -3.88 -7.04 -5.80
N THR A 66 -3.83 -5.86 -5.22
CA THR A 66 -2.92 -5.54 -4.12
C THR A 66 -3.17 -6.42 -2.90
N ARG A 67 -4.44 -6.70 -2.59
CA ARG A 67 -4.82 -7.63 -1.52
C ARG A 67 -4.28 -9.01 -1.75
N ILE A 68 -4.41 -9.54 -2.97
CA ILE A 68 -3.86 -10.86 -3.34
C ILE A 68 -2.35 -10.87 -3.17
N SER A 69 -1.67 -9.88 -3.72
CA SER A 69 -0.21 -9.74 -3.61
C SER A 69 0.25 -9.66 -2.16
N ASN A 70 -0.44 -8.87 -1.34
CA ASN A 70 -0.14 -8.76 0.09
C ASN A 70 -0.33 -10.10 0.82
N HIS A 71 -1.40 -10.82 0.54
CA HIS A 71 -1.63 -12.14 1.15
C HIS A 71 -0.57 -13.15 0.73
N CYS A 72 -0.16 -13.15 -0.54
CA CYS A 72 0.94 -13.98 -1.00
C CYS A 72 2.22 -13.67 -0.22
N MET A 73 2.59 -12.40 -0.14
CA MET A 73 3.78 -11.99 0.59
C MET A 73 3.72 -12.36 2.08
N ALA A 74 2.61 -12.08 2.74
CA ALA A 74 2.44 -12.34 4.17
C ALA A 74 2.45 -13.83 4.50
N VAL A 75 1.65 -14.63 3.79
CA VAL A 75 1.54 -16.07 4.04
C VAL A 75 2.82 -16.79 3.69
N LEU A 76 3.44 -16.46 2.56
CA LEU A 76 4.66 -17.10 2.10
C LEU A 76 5.87 -16.70 2.96
N SER A 77 5.92 -15.47 3.44
CA SER A 77 6.92 -15.06 4.45
C SER A 77 6.76 -15.84 5.75
N HIS A 78 5.53 -16.07 6.19
CA HIS A 78 5.26 -16.88 7.37
C HIS A 78 5.69 -18.32 7.17
N ILE A 79 5.41 -18.92 6.01
CA ILE A 79 5.88 -20.25 5.65
C ILE A 79 7.42 -20.32 5.66
N MET A 80 8.08 -19.31 5.14
CA MET A 80 9.54 -19.18 5.19
C MET A 80 10.06 -19.14 6.61
N ASP A 81 9.41 -18.39 7.49
CA ASP A 81 9.80 -18.26 8.89
C ASP A 81 9.65 -19.57 9.68
N VAL A 82 8.71 -20.43 9.31
CA VAL A 82 8.56 -21.77 9.91
C VAL A 82 9.39 -22.84 9.20
N GLY A 83 10.19 -22.48 8.18
CA GLY A 83 11.19 -23.35 7.57
C GLY A 83 11.00 -23.69 6.09
N GLY A 84 9.88 -23.30 5.46
CA GLY A 84 9.62 -23.52 4.03
C GLY A 84 10.14 -22.38 3.17
N LEU A 85 11.36 -22.45 2.65
CA LEU A 85 11.99 -21.34 1.91
C LEU A 85 11.47 -21.19 0.47
N THR A 86 11.26 -22.31 -0.23
CA THR A 86 10.94 -22.33 -1.67
C THR A 86 9.58 -21.71 -2.03
N PRO A 87 8.49 -21.91 -1.27
CA PRO A 87 7.18 -21.34 -1.61
C PRO A 87 7.17 -19.81 -1.70
N PHE A 88 8.01 -19.13 -0.93
CA PHE A 88 8.15 -17.67 -1.00
C PHE A 88 8.56 -17.19 -2.40
N VAL A 89 9.53 -17.86 -3.00
CA VAL A 89 10.01 -17.52 -4.36
C VAL A 89 8.93 -17.82 -5.40
N TRP A 90 8.26 -18.95 -5.29
CA TRP A 90 7.20 -19.33 -6.22
C TRP A 90 6.01 -18.38 -6.20
N GLY A 91 5.61 -17.90 -5.05
CA GLY A 91 4.48 -16.99 -4.90
C GLY A 91 4.72 -15.59 -5.46
N LEU A 92 5.97 -15.25 -5.80
CA LEU A 92 6.37 -13.96 -6.37
C LEU A 92 6.83 -14.08 -7.84
N GLU A 93 6.63 -15.25 -8.46
CA GLU A 93 7.14 -15.52 -9.81
C GLU A 93 6.37 -14.74 -10.91
N GLU A 94 5.08 -14.37 -10.69
CA GLU A 94 4.26 -13.55 -11.61
C GLU A 94 3.52 -12.43 -10.90
#